data_9c7357467be99b050fea44dda2586cb9
#
_entry.id   9c7357467be99b050fea44dda2586cb9
#
_cell.length_a   1.000
_cell.length_b   1.000
_cell.length_c   1.000
_cell.angle_alpha   90.00
_cell.angle_beta   90.00
_cell.angle_gamma   90.00
#
_symmetry.space_group_name_H-M   'P 1'
#
loop_
_entity.id
_entity.type
_entity.pdbx_description
1 polymer ?
#
loop_
_entity_poly.entity_id
_entity_poly.type
_entity_poly.pdbx_seq_one_letter_code
_entity_poly.pdbx_strand_id
1 'polypeptide(L)'
;MDRENIAPIPQAGMTEENTKKKKVKEVLEYAESLTVVFAVMLLIFTFIARPATVDGESMLPTLCNGERLVISNLFYEPAPGDIVVLCGEADREEGRNLIKRIIAVGGQTIDIDFETGEVTVDGEV
;
A
#
# COMPACT_ATOMS: atom_id res chain seq x y z
N MET A 1 15.68 73.58 -36.94
CA MET A 1 14.45 72.80 -36.62
C MET A 1 14.90 71.42 -36.35
N ASP A 2 15.40 71.27 -35.10
CA ASP A 2 16.17 70.11 -34.64
C ASP A 2 15.20 69.00 -34.21
N ARG A 3 15.34 67.83 -34.83
CA ARG A 3 14.63 66.61 -34.40
C ARG A 3 15.48 65.99 -33.29
N GLU A 4 14.94 66.13 -32.12
CA GLU A 4 15.48 65.50 -30.90
C GLU A 4 15.47 63.96 -31.05
N ASN A 5 16.66 63.40 -31.08
CA ASN A 5 16.87 61.97 -31.19
C ASN A 5 16.68 61.36 -29.77
N ILE A 6 15.45 60.88 -29.50
CA ILE A 6 15.15 60.21 -28.27
C ILE A 6 15.72 58.77 -28.36
N ALA A 7 16.78 58.54 -27.64
CA ALA A 7 17.40 57.22 -27.50
C ALA A 7 16.41 56.25 -26.76
N PRO A 8 16.27 54.99 -27.18
CA PRO A 8 15.37 54.04 -26.53
C PRO A 8 15.90 53.71 -25.13
N ILE A 9 15.00 53.78 -24.14
CA ILE A 9 15.27 53.44 -22.76
C ILE A 9 15.58 51.92 -22.67
N PRO A 10 16.66 51.50 -21.98
CA PRO A 10 17.00 50.08 -21.89
C PRO A 10 15.98 49.30 -21.06
N GLN A 11 15.28 48.36 -21.71
CA GLN A 11 14.28 47.47 -21.09
C GLN A 11 14.91 46.27 -20.37
N ALA A 12 16.14 46.38 -19.87
CA ALA A 12 16.90 45.28 -19.27
C ALA A 12 16.27 44.74 -17.96
N GLY A 13 15.58 45.56 -17.19
CA GLY A 13 15.00 45.14 -15.93
C GLY A 13 13.75 44.29 -16.01
N MET A 14 12.95 44.46 -17.06
CA MET A 14 11.68 43.71 -17.24
C MET A 14 11.88 42.26 -17.69
N THR A 15 13.01 41.94 -18.31
CA THR A 15 13.30 40.61 -18.84
C THR A 15 13.76 39.66 -17.72
N GLU A 16 14.55 40.14 -16.77
CA GLU A 16 15.05 39.31 -15.65
C GLU A 16 13.94 38.96 -14.65
N GLU A 17 13.07 39.91 -14.33
CA GLU A 17 11.94 39.67 -13.42
C GLU A 17 10.94 38.66 -14.00
N ASN A 18 10.64 38.74 -15.28
CA ASN A 18 9.77 37.79 -15.96
C ASN A 18 10.38 36.40 -16.04
N THR A 19 11.70 36.29 -16.21
CA THR A 19 12.42 35.01 -16.22
C THR A 19 12.42 34.36 -14.83
N LYS A 20 12.59 35.15 -13.76
CA LYS A 20 12.50 34.66 -12.39
C LYS A 20 11.08 34.18 -12.05
N LYS A 21 10.07 34.93 -12.40
CA LYS A 21 8.65 34.56 -12.19
C LYS A 21 8.31 33.26 -12.93
N LYS A 22 8.79 33.07 -14.16
CA LYS A 22 8.59 31.86 -14.95
C LYS A 22 9.26 30.65 -14.28
N LYS A 23 10.51 30.77 -13.83
CA LYS A 23 11.20 29.68 -13.11
C LYS A 23 10.52 29.30 -11.80
N VAL A 24 10.05 30.28 -11.02
CA VAL A 24 9.30 30.03 -9.79
C VAL A 24 8.01 29.29 -10.08
N LYS A 25 7.29 29.67 -11.12
CA LYS A 25 6.06 29.00 -11.54
C LYS A 25 6.32 27.54 -11.95
N GLU A 26 7.36 27.30 -12.75
CA GLU A 26 7.77 25.93 -13.13
C GLU A 26 8.10 25.07 -11.90
N VAL A 27 8.87 25.61 -10.94
CA VAL A 27 9.19 24.89 -9.70
C VAL A 27 7.94 24.60 -8.87
N LEU A 28 6.98 25.52 -8.81
CA LEU A 28 5.73 25.29 -8.08
C LEU A 28 4.87 24.22 -8.75
N GLU A 29 4.81 24.19 -10.09
CA GLU A 29 4.08 23.16 -10.85
C GLU A 29 4.70 21.76 -10.63
N TYR A 30 6.04 21.65 -10.58
CA TYR A 30 6.71 20.39 -10.23
C TYR A 30 6.45 19.98 -8.78
N ALA A 31 6.47 20.92 -7.83
CA ALA A 31 6.20 20.65 -6.43
C ALA A 31 4.76 20.16 -6.21
N GLU A 32 3.79 20.76 -6.90
CA GLU A 32 2.39 20.33 -6.87
C GLU A 32 2.24 18.90 -7.41
N SER A 33 2.82 18.62 -8.58
CA SER A 33 2.80 17.27 -9.17
C SER A 33 3.45 16.23 -8.25
N LEU A 34 4.58 16.55 -7.65
CA LEU A 34 5.28 15.66 -6.71
C LEU A 34 4.43 15.38 -5.46
N THR A 35 3.74 16.41 -4.95
CA THR A 35 2.85 16.28 -3.79
C THR A 35 1.69 15.34 -4.08
N VAL A 36 1.07 15.45 -5.25
CA VAL A 36 -0.03 14.56 -5.67
C VAL A 36 0.46 13.11 -5.79
N VAL A 37 1.58 12.88 -6.44
CA VAL A 37 2.17 11.53 -6.58
C VAL A 37 2.45 10.93 -5.21
N PHE A 38 3.03 11.70 -4.30
CA PHE A 38 3.34 11.25 -2.94
C PHE A 38 2.06 10.94 -2.14
N ALA A 39 1.03 11.77 -2.26
CA ALA A 39 -0.26 11.54 -1.61
C ALA A 39 -0.94 10.26 -2.13
N VAL A 40 -0.93 10.02 -3.44
CA VAL A 40 -1.46 8.78 -4.04
C VAL A 40 -0.68 7.56 -3.56
N MET A 41 0.65 7.65 -3.50
CA MET A 41 1.50 6.57 -2.99
C MET A 41 1.17 6.24 -1.52
N LEU A 42 1.00 7.25 -0.67
CA LEU A 42 0.60 7.06 0.72
C LEU A 42 -0.77 6.38 0.83
N LEU A 43 -1.74 6.78 0.00
CA LEU A 43 -3.06 6.14 -0.03
C LEU A 43 -2.96 4.66 -0.40
N ILE A 44 -2.17 4.31 -1.41
CA ILE A 44 -1.96 2.92 -1.83
C ILE A 44 -1.39 2.09 -0.68
N PHE A 45 -0.30 2.54 -0.06
CA PHE A 45 0.34 1.80 1.04
C PHE A 45 -0.50 1.76 2.32
N THR A 46 -1.36 2.74 2.55
CA THR A 46 -2.23 2.75 3.72
C THR A 46 -3.45 1.84 3.57
N PHE A 47 -4.07 1.82 2.40
CA PHE A 47 -5.38 1.17 2.21
C PHE A 47 -5.32 -0.11 1.37
N ILE A 48 -4.38 -0.23 0.44
CA ILE A 48 -4.37 -1.32 -0.54
C ILE A 48 -3.32 -2.37 -0.21
N ALA A 49 -2.09 -1.95 0.11
CA ALA A 49 -0.96 -2.86 0.23
C ALA A 49 -0.19 -2.61 1.54
N ARG A 50 -0.23 -3.57 2.46
CA ARG A 50 0.50 -3.50 3.72
C ARG A 50 1.64 -4.51 3.71
N PRO A 51 2.90 -4.09 3.83
CA PRO A 51 3.99 -5.02 3.96
C PRO A 51 3.94 -5.73 5.33
N ALA A 52 4.17 -7.03 5.32
CA ALA A 52 4.29 -7.86 6.52
C ALA A 52 5.47 -8.81 6.39
N THR A 53 5.98 -9.29 7.52
CA THR A 53 7.00 -10.32 7.57
C THR A 53 6.43 -11.53 8.27
N VAL A 54 6.72 -12.73 7.73
CA VAL A 54 6.34 -14.00 8.32
C VAL A 54 7.21 -14.25 9.55
N ASP A 55 6.58 -14.52 10.69
CA ASP A 55 7.25 -14.95 11.92
C ASP A 55 6.72 -16.33 12.32
N GLY A 56 7.62 -17.29 12.36
CA GLY A 56 7.32 -18.68 12.70
C GLY A 56 7.25 -19.63 11.51
N GLU A 57 7.05 -20.91 11.82
CA GLU A 57 7.14 -22.03 10.87
C GLU A 57 5.80 -22.73 10.62
N SER A 58 4.71 -22.24 11.20
CA SER A 58 3.39 -22.90 11.15
C SER A 58 2.79 -22.99 9.75
N MET A 59 3.34 -22.25 8.78
CA MET A 59 2.88 -22.20 7.38
C MET A 59 3.81 -22.92 6.42
N LEU A 60 4.80 -23.66 6.91
CA LEU A 60 5.66 -24.49 6.07
C LEU A 60 4.85 -25.59 5.35
N PRO A 61 5.23 -25.96 4.11
CA PRO A 61 6.31 -25.39 3.29
C PRO A 61 5.89 -24.17 2.47
N THR A 62 4.65 -23.68 2.62
CA THR A 62 4.09 -22.61 1.77
C THR A 62 4.74 -21.26 2.02
N LEU A 63 4.99 -20.92 3.30
CA LEU A 63 5.65 -19.68 3.72
C LEU A 63 6.76 -20.01 4.69
N CYS A 64 7.92 -19.41 4.47
CA CYS A 64 9.10 -19.58 5.31
C CYS A 64 9.24 -18.42 6.29
N ASN A 65 9.85 -18.72 7.46
CA ASN A 65 10.17 -17.69 8.42
C ASN A 65 11.06 -16.59 7.83
N GLY A 66 10.75 -15.34 8.08
CA GLY A 66 11.47 -14.18 7.56
C GLY A 66 11.05 -13.72 6.15
N GLU A 67 10.15 -14.43 5.49
CA GLU A 67 9.59 -13.99 4.19
C GLU A 67 8.81 -12.69 4.32
N ARG A 68 8.90 -11.88 3.27
CA ARG A 68 8.16 -10.61 3.16
C ARG A 68 6.95 -10.79 2.29
N LEU A 69 5.80 -10.41 2.81
CA LEU A 69 4.51 -10.48 2.14
C LEU A 69 3.92 -9.10 1.94
N VAL A 70 3.04 -8.99 0.97
CA VAL A 70 2.17 -7.83 0.80
C VAL A 70 0.74 -8.30 1.06
N ILE A 71 0.11 -7.73 2.07
CA ILE A 71 -1.25 -8.03 2.48
C ILE A 71 -2.18 -6.99 1.85
N SER A 72 -3.28 -7.43 1.25
CA SER A 72 -4.36 -6.58 0.78
C SER A 72 -5.69 -7.12 1.27
N ASN A 73 -6.59 -6.21 1.64
CA ASN A 73 -7.97 -6.54 2.03
C ASN A 73 -9.00 -5.88 1.10
N LEU A 74 -8.54 -5.36 -0.05
CA LEU A 74 -9.39 -4.63 -0.98
C LEU A 74 -10.34 -5.61 -1.69
N PHE A 75 -11.67 -5.47 -1.44
CA PHE A 75 -12.72 -6.31 -2.02
C PHE A 75 -12.51 -7.81 -1.82
N TYR A 76 -11.87 -8.18 -0.69
CA TYR A 76 -11.56 -9.57 -0.38
C TYR A 76 -12.76 -10.30 0.22
N GLU A 77 -13.11 -11.43 -0.38
CA GLU A 77 -14.08 -12.40 0.15
C GLU A 77 -13.33 -13.69 0.53
N PRO A 78 -13.46 -14.17 1.80
CA PRO A 78 -12.75 -15.35 2.24
C PRO A 78 -13.19 -16.62 1.50
N ALA A 79 -12.22 -17.41 1.03
CA ALA A 79 -12.47 -18.72 0.43
C ALA A 79 -11.60 -19.81 1.07
N PRO A 80 -12.05 -21.08 1.08
CA PRO A 80 -11.24 -22.19 1.54
C PRO A 80 -9.92 -22.29 0.77
N GLY A 81 -8.81 -22.52 1.49
CA GLY A 81 -7.47 -22.57 0.91
C GLY A 81 -6.71 -21.23 0.97
N ASP A 82 -7.38 -20.10 1.15
CA ASP A 82 -6.74 -18.79 1.23
C ASP A 82 -5.85 -18.65 2.47
N ILE A 83 -4.75 -17.92 2.30
CA ILE A 83 -3.87 -17.53 3.40
C ILE A 83 -4.25 -16.13 3.86
N VAL A 84 -4.63 -16.02 5.11
CA VAL A 84 -5.10 -14.76 5.71
C VAL A 84 -4.27 -14.36 6.91
N VAL A 85 -4.25 -13.07 7.16
CA VAL A 85 -3.68 -12.49 8.39
C VAL A 85 -4.82 -12.15 9.33
N LEU A 86 -4.89 -12.86 10.44
CA LEU A 86 -5.83 -12.61 11.51
C LEU A 86 -5.29 -11.52 12.42
N CYS A 87 -5.98 -10.38 12.43
CA CYS A 87 -5.70 -9.28 13.34
C CYS A 87 -6.74 -9.33 14.45
N GLY A 88 -6.38 -9.78 15.64
CA GLY A 88 -7.38 -9.87 16.68
C GLY A 88 -6.82 -10.25 18.04
N GLU A 89 -7.72 -10.22 19.02
CA GLU A 89 -7.46 -10.56 20.42
C GLU A 89 -7.25 -12.06 20.66
N ALA A 90 -7.14 -12.87 19.62
CA ALA A 90 -7.02 -14.33 19.73
C ALA A 90 -5.71 -14.75 20.43
N ASP A 91 -4.71 -13.90 20.41
CA ASP A 91 -3.47 -14.08 21.18
C ASP A 91 -3.24 -12.85 22.07
N ARG A 92 -4.08 -12.74 23.10
CA ARG A 92 -4.10 -11.57 24.02
C ARG A 92 -2.80 -11.34 24.77
N GLU A 93 -1.93 -12.36 24.85
CA GLU A 93 -0.68 -12.23 25.60
C GLU A 93 0.44 -11.53 24.82
N GLU A 94 0.40 -11.53 23.47
CA GLU A 94 1.51 -10.97 22.70
C GLU A 94 1.12 -9.96 21.61
N GLY A 95 -0.18 -9.76 21.31
CA GLY A 95 -0.66 -8.76 20.33
C GLY A 95 -0.14 -9.00 18.90
N ARG A 96 0.24 -10.25 18.57
CA ARG A 96 0.77 -10.62 17.26
C ARG A 96 -0.35 -10.92 16.28
N ASN A 97 -0.12 -10.58 15.03
CA ASN A 97 -0.97 -11.01 13.93
C ASN A 97 -0.62 -12.45 13.57
N LEU A 98 -1.64 -13.30 13.40
CA LEU A 98 -1.48 -14.69 13.02
C LEU A 98 -1.69 -14.89 11.53
N ILE A 99 -0.77 -15.58 10.86
CA ILE A 99 -0.93 -16.01 9.47
C ILE A 99 -1.43 -17.45 9.48
N LYS A 100 -2.61 -17.69 8.89
CA LYS A 100 -3.24 -19.02 8.85
C LYS A 100 -3.92 -19.24 7.51
N ARG A 101 -4.17 -20.54 7.21
CA ARG A 101 -4.95 -20.95 6.03
C ARG A 101 -6.41 -21.17 6.43
N ILE A 102 -7.33 -20.67 5.62
CA ILE A 102 -8.76 -20.92 5.76
C ILE A 102 -9.03 -22.35 5.32
N ILE A 103 -9.63 -23.15 6.20
CA ILE A 103 -10.06 -24.52 5.90
C ILE A 103 -11.56 -24.59 5.60
N ALA A 104 -12.36 -23.70 6.20
CA ALA A 104 -13.79 -23.61 5.95
C ALA A 104 -14.28 -22.17 6.13
N VAL A 105 -15.39 -21.84 5.51
CA VAL A 105 -16.05 -20.54 5.60
C VAL A 105 -17.44 -20.66 6.25
N GLY A 106 -18.07 -19.53 6.53
CA GLY A 106 -19.39 -19.51 7.17
C GLY A 106 -20.43 -20.33 6.40
N GLY A 107 -21.21 -21.17 7.13
CA GLY A 107 -22.21 -22.06 6.57
C GLY A 107 -21.76 -23.50 6.33
N GLN A 108 -20.46 -23.78 6.41
CA GLN A 108 -19.90 -25.12 6.28
C GLN A 108 -19.79 -25.81 7.64
N THR A 109 -19.85 -27.15 7.63
CA THR A 109 -19.67 -28.01 8.82
C THR A 109 -18.28 -28.61 8.80
N ILE A 110 -17.53 -28.45 9.89
CA ILE A 110 -16.21 -29.07 10.08
C ILE A 110 -16.36 -30.22 11.07
N ASP A 111 -15.82 -31.38 10.72
CA ASP A 111 -15.63 -32.51 11.62
C ASP A 111 -14.13 -32.87 11.70
N ILE A 112 -13.65 -33.07 12.92
CA ILE A 112 -12.24 -33.35 13.19
C ILE A 112 -12.15 -34.69 13.93
N ASP A 113 -11.60 -35.68 13.28
CA ASP A 113 -11.24 -36.93 13.91
C ASP A 113 -9.89 -36.79 14.64
N PHE A 114 -9.93 -36.74 15.97
CA PHE A 114 -8.75 -36.58 16.78
C PHE A 114 -7.91 -37.87 16.90
N GLU A 115 -8.43 -39.04 16.49
CA GLU A 115 -7.68 -40.30 16.50
C GLU A 115 -6.82 -40.42 15.23
N THR A 116 -7.38 -40.05 14.09
CA THR A 116 -6.67 -40.14 12.80
C THR A 116 -6.02 -38.83 12.41
N GLY A 117 -6.46 -37.69 12.97
CA GLY A 117 -6.03 -36.33 12.58
C GLY A 117 -6.68 -35.85 11.29
N GLU A 118 -7.71 -36.55 10.82
CA GLU A 118 -8.43 -36.22 9.59
C GLU A 118 -9.41 -35.07 9.84
N VAL A 119 -9.45 -34.13 8.91
CA VAL A 119 -10.38 -33.00 8.93
C VAL A 119 -11.28 -33.08 7.71
N THR A 120 -12.57 -33.17 7.93
CA THR A 120 -13.57 -33.14 6.87
C THR A 120 -14.38 -31.84 6.90
N VAL A 121 -14.67 -31.34 5.73
CA VAL A 121 -15.53 -30.15 5.56
C VAL A 121 -16.71 -30.56 4.71
N ASP A 122 -17.94 -30.41 5.25
CA ASP A 122 -19.19 -30.87 4.61
C ASP A 122 -19.17 -32.35 4.20
N GLY A 123 -18.34 -33.17 4.89
CA GLY A 123 -18.20 -34.60 4.63
C GLY A 123 -17.15 -34.96 3.55
N GLU A 124 -16.41 -34.00 3.03
CA GLU A 124 -15.26 -34.21 2.14
C GLU A 124 -13.93 -33.99 2.89
N VAL A 125 -12.91 -34.82 2.58
CA VAL A 125 -11.56 -34.76 3.19
C VAL A 125 -10.68 -33.73 2.46
#